data_c9cb063339fc5e05be6ee9781d2a5100
#
_entry.id   c9cb063339fc5e05be6ee9781d2a5100
#
_cell.length_a   1.000
_cell.length_b   1.000
_cell.length_c   1.000
_cell.angle_alpha   90.00
_cell.angle_beta   90.00
_cell.angle_gamma   90.00
#
_symmetry.space_group_name_H-M   'P 1'
#
loop_
_entity.id
_entity.type
_entity.pdbx_description
1 polymer ?
#
loop_
_entity_poly.entity_id
_entity_poly.type
_entity_poly.pdbx_seq_one_letter_code
_entity_poly.pdbx_strand_id
1 'polypeptide(L)'
;MIADYWPQLPIQQRFIAFGQGTAALLAEMLAAKVEFPVDGSDSEAVLRLPALNAVAGRKILILRGVGGREHLAQTLSRRGAFTDYGELYRREVQQHDGSHVATELRDRGLSAVTVHSGESLAALGELVGAHLHELFTMPLVVPSERVAAQARELGFLNVHNAGGAGDEMMLAALVKIYSSGH
;
A
#
# COMPACT_ATOMS: atom_id res chain seq x y z
N MET A 1 20.10 -1.79 7.57
CA MET A 1 18.65 -1.73 7.79
C MET A 1 18.19 -2.95 8.53
N ILE A 2 17.17 -3.77 8.20
CA ILE A 2 16.82 -4.94 9.06
C ILE A 2 17.99 -5.93 9.17
N ALA A 3 18.73 -6.18 8.10
CA ALA A 3 19.88 -7.06 8.05
C ALA A 3 21.05 -6.58 8.96
N ASP A 4 21.20 -5.27 9.14
CA ASP A 4 22.26 -4.70 9.98
C ASP A 4 21.96 -4.82 11.48
N TYR A 5 20.67 -4.94 11.84
CA TYR A 5 20.22 -5.09 13.22
C TYR A 5 20.00 -6.55 13.64
N TRP A 6 19.93 -7.50 12.69
CA TRP A 6 19.71 -8.92 12.94
C TRP A 6 20.67 -9.81 12.19
N PRO A 7 21.98 -9.80 12.56
CA PRO A 7 22.97 -10.62 11.87
C PRO A 7 22.83 -12.12 12.11
N GLN A 8 21.95 -12.56 12.99
CA GLN A 8 21.74 -13.96 13.35
C GLN A 8 20.27 -14.28 13.61
N LEU A 9 19.43 -14.18 12.56
CA LEU A 9 18.09 -14.75 12.66
C LEU A 9 18.20 -16.26 12.79
N PRO A 10 17.53 -16.90 13.79
CA PRO A 10 17.57 -18.34 13.94
C PRO A 10 17.06 -19.02 12.66
N ILE A 11 17.80 -20.01 12.16
CA ILE A 11 17.56 -20.71 10.90
C ILE A 11 16.17 -21.40 10.79
N GLN A 12 15.42 -21.46 11.90
CA GLN A 12 14.11 -22.13 11.97
C GLN A 12 12.90 -21.17 11.87
N GLN A 13 13.12 -19.88 11.58
CA GLN A 13 12.01 -18.93 11.47
C GLN A 13 11.34 -19.03 10.10
N ARG A 14 10.01 -18.89 10.12
CA ARG A 14 9.23 -18.70 8.91
C ARG A 14 8.99 -17.22 8.67
N PHE A 15 9.16 -16.82 7.43
CA PHE A 15 8.91 -15.45 6.99
C PHE A 15 7.67 -15.44 6.13
N ILE A 16 6.75 -14.51 6.42
CA ILE A 16 5.52 -14.32 5.69
C ILE A 16 5.42 -12.85 5.31
N ALA A 17 5.15 -12.58 4.04
CA ALA A 17 4.89 -11.24 3.53
C ALA A 17 3.44 -11.11 3.06
N PHE A 18 2.94 -9.89 3.01
CA PHE A 18 1.59 -9.60 2.53
C PHE A 18 1.46 -9.70 1.01
N GLY A 19 2.56 -9.54 0.26
CA GLY A 19 2.53 -9.61 -1.19
C GLY A 19 3.88 -9.99 -1.80
N GLN A 20 3.84 -10.31 -3.09
CA GLN A 20 4.97 -10.83 -3.86
C GLN A 20 6.20 -9.91 -3.84
N GLY A 21 6.03 -8.59 -4.01
CA GLY A 21 7.15 -7.64 -4.05
C GLY A 21 7.93 -7.63 -2.73
N THR A 22 7.23 -7.58 -1.59
CA THR A 22 7.84 -7.67 -0.26
C THR A 22 8.48 -9.04 -0.03
N ALA A 23 7.83 -10.12 -0.50
CA ALA A 23 8.37 -11.47 -0.37
C ALA A 23 9.68 -11.64 -1.15
N ALA A 24 9.74 -11.14 -2.39
CA ALA A 24 10.94 -11.19 -3.22
C ALA A 24 12.12 -10.44 -2.57
N LEU A 25 11.88 -9.20 -2.12
CA LEU A 25 12.88 -8.39 -1.45
C LEU A 25 13.40 -9.06 -0.16
N LEU A 26 12.50 -9.58 0.68
CA LEU A 26 12.88 -10.26 1.91
C LEU A 26 13.64 -11.55 1.63
N ALA A 27 13.24 -12.32 0.62
CA ALA A 27 13.93 -13.56 0.24
C ALA A 27 15.38 -13.29 -0.20
N GLU A 28 15.60 -12.23 -0.97
CA GLU A 28 16.93 -11.78 -1.37
C GLU A 28 17.76 -11.32 -0.16
N MET A 29 17.20 -10.45 0.68
CA MET A 29 17.93 -9.87 1.83
C MET A 29 18.28 -10.89 2.92
N LEU A 30 17.40 -11.88 3.15
CA LEU A 30 17.55 -12.85 4.23
C LEU A 30 18.13 -14.19 3.76
N ALA A 31 18.31 -14.38 2.44
CA ALA A 31 18.64 -15.67 1.81
C ALA A 31 17.72 -16.80 2.33
N ALA A 32 16.43 -16.50 2.51
CA ALA A 32 15.44 -17.38 3.13
C ALA A 32 14.17 -17.47 2.30
N LYS A 33 13.44 -18.59 2.44
CA LYS A 33 12.12 -18.74 1.83
C LYS A 33 11.12 -17.82 2.55
N VAL A 34 10.40 -17.01 1.78
CA VAL A 34 9.31 -16.15 2.26
C VAL A 34 7.99 -16.62 1.64
N GLU A 35 7.00 -16.88 2.48
CA GLU A 35 5.66 -17.26 2.05
C GLU A 35 4.80 -15.99 1.87
N PHE A 36 3.91 -16.00 0.88
CA PHE A 36 2.97 -14.89 0.66
C PHE A 36 1.69 -15.43 -0.01
N PRO A 37 0.54 -14.76 0.17
CA PRO A 37 -0.69 -15.17 -0.50
C PRO A 37 -0.64 -14.84 -2.00
N VAL A 38 -1.10 -15.78 -2.82
CA VAL A 38 -1.18 -15.60 -4.28
C VAL A 38 -2.40 -14.73 -4.64
N ASP A 39 -3.51 -14.92 -3.88
CA ASP A 39 -4.77 -14.23 -4.10
C ASP A 39 -5.01 -13.18 -3.01
N GLY A 40 -4.63 -11.95 -3.28
CA GLY A 40 -4.79 -10.81 -2.39
C GLY A 40 -3.52 -10.44 -1.61
N SER A 41 -3.55 -9.27 -0.97
CA SER A 41 -2.44 -8.71 -0.18
C SER A 41 -2.95 -8.08 1.12
N ASP A 42 -3.99 -8.67 1.70
CA ASP A 42 -4.63 -8.23 2.94
C ASP A 42 -4.46 -9.25 4.07
N SER A 43 -4.92 -8.91 5.27
CA SER A 43 -4.84 -9.78 6.44
C SER A 43 -5.60 -11.08 6.25
N GLU A 44 -6.72 -11.04 5.53
CA GLU A 44 -7.57 -12.17 5.22
C GLU A 44 -6.86 -13.16 4.30
N ALA A 45 -6.17 -12.68 3.28
CA ALA A 45 -5.36 -13.50 2.37
C ALA A 45 -4.20 -14.17 3.13
N VAL A 46 -3.48 -13.40 3.95
CA VAL A 46 -2.39 -13.93 4.79
C VAL A 46 -2.90 -15.02 5.75
N LEU A 47 -4.05 -14.81 6.40
CA LEU A 47 -4.65 -15.77 7.34
C LEU A 47 -5.10 -17.09 6.68
N ARG A 48 -5.25 -17.13 5.35
CA ARG A 48 -5.53 -18.37 4.59
C ARG A 48 -4.29 -19.21 4.30
N LEU A 49 -3.09 -18.69 4.54
CA LEU A 49 -1.86 -19.46 4.33
C LEU A 49 -1.83 -20.70 5.23
N PRO A 50 -1.52 -21.88 4.70
CA PRO A 50 -1.44 -23.14 5.47
C PRO A 50 -0.51 -23.04 6.69
N ALA A 51 0.57 -22.25 6.56
CA ALA A 51 1.54 -22.01 7.64
C ALA A 51 0.90 -21.38 8.90
N LEU A 52 -0.24 -20.69 8.76
CA LEU A 52 -0.93 -20.00 9.86
C LEU A 52 -2.16 -20.75 10.39
N ASN A 53 -2.44 -21.94 9.90
CA ASN A 53 -3.59 -22.74 10.39
C ASN A 53 -3.31 -23.38 11.77
N ALA A 54 -2.07 -23.83 12.02
CA ALA A 54 -1.68 -24.51 13.26
C ALA A 54 -0.57 -23.73 13.98
N VAL A 55 -0.96 -22.65 14.66
CA VAL A 55 -0.04 -21.71 15.32
C VAL A 55 -0.15 -21.71 16.85
N ALA A 56 -0.90 -22.64 17.43
CA ALA A 56 -1.02 -22.73 18.87
C ALA A 56 0.37 -22.86 19.55
N GLY A 57 0.62 -22.02 20.55
CA GLY A 57 1.90 -21.95 21.27
C GLY A 57 3.06 -21.31 20.49
N ARG A 58 2.85 -20.89 19.23
CA ARG A 58 3.89 -20.20 18.44
C ARG A 58 3.97 -18.72 18.81
N LYS A 59 5.19 -18.18 18.80
CA LYS A 59 5.44 -16.74 18.91
C LYS A 59 5.50 -16.14 17.51
N ILE A 60 4.71 -15.10 17.28
CA ILE A 60 4.59 -14.43 15.97
C ILE A 60 4.84 -12.94 16.17
N LEU A 61 5.89 -12.42 15.54
CA LEU A 61 6.15 -10.99 15.48
C LEU A 61 5.57 -10.43 14.19
N ILE A 62 4.69 -9.44 14.32
CA ILE A 62 4.07 -8.73 13.20
C ILE A 62 4.79 -7.40 13.02
N LEU A 63 5.58 -7.28 11.94
CA LEU A 63 6.25 -6.05 11.56
C LEU A 63 5.27 -5.16 10.78
N ARG A 64 5.04 -3.95 11.28
CA ARG A 64 4.05 -3.03 10.71
C ARG A 64 4.38 -1.56 10.92
N GLY A 65 3.61 -0.68 10.31
CA GLY A 65 3.52 0.72 10.71
C GLY A 65 2.63 0.93 11.93
N VAL A 66 2.82 2.02 12.63
CA VAL A 66 1.96 2.44 13.77
C VAL A 66 0.51 2.57 13.31
N GLY A 67 -0.45 2.07 14.09
CA GLY A 67 -1.89 2.22 13.83
C GLY A 67 -2.49 1.28 12.78
N GLY A 68 -1.82 0.19 12.42
CA GLY A 68 -2.35 -0.81 11.48
C GLY A 68 -3.54 -1.61 12.05
N ARG A 69 -4.22 -2.37 11.18
CA ARG A 69 -5.39 -3.19 11.56
C ARG A 69 -5.01 -4.29 12.56
N GLU A 70 -5.84 -4.50 13.57
CA GLU A 70 -5.65 -5.52 14.61
C GLU A 70 -6.11 -6.92 14.20
N HIS A 71 -6.84 -7.04 13.07
CA HIS A 71 -7.51 -8.27 12.66
C HIS A 71 -6.58 -9.49 12.56
N LEU A 72 -5.37 -9.32 12.02
CA LEU A 72 -4.38 -10.39 11.88
C LEU A 72 -3.97 -10.94 13.26
N ALA A 73 -3.52 -10.06 14.15
CA ALA A 73 -3.06 -10.47 15.48
C ALA A 73 -4.19 -11.09 16.31
N GLN A 74 -5.37 -10.49 16.30
CA GLN A 74 -6.54 -11.01 17.03
C GLN A 74 -6.93 -12.41 16.54
N THR A 75 -6.87 -12.65 15.24
CA THR A 75 -7.20 -13.96 14.68
C THR A 75 -6.13 -15.00 15.00
N LEU A 76 -4.84 -14.64 14.91
CA LEU A 76 -3.74 -15.53 15.29
C LEU A 76 -3.76 -15.86 16.80
N SER A 77 -4.05 -14.88 17.64
CA SER A 77 -4.22 -15.09 19.09
C SER A 77 -5.40 -16.03 19.39
N ARG A 78 -6.52 -15.89 18.67
CA ARG A 78 -7.66 -16.84 18.78
C ARG A 78 -7.29 -18.26 18.33
N ARG A 79 -6.30 -18.40 17.41
CA ARG A 79 -5.72 -19.70 17.03
C ARG A 79 -4.66 -20.20 18.02
N GLY A 80 -4.46 -19.51 19.16
CA GLY A 80 -3.56 -19.90 20.23
C GLY A 80 -2.12 -19.44 20.07
N ALA A 81 -1.81 -18.52 19.15
CA ALA A 81 -0.48 -17.93 19.01
C ALA A 81 -0.25 -16.81 20.05
N PHE A 82 1.02 -16.61 20.41
CA PHE A 82 1.48 -15.41 21.11
C PHE A 82 1.91 -14.38 20.07
N THR A 83 1.17 -13.30 19.93
CA THR A 83 1.44 -12.25 18.94
C THR A 83 2.05 -11.02 19.58
N ASP A 84 3.02 -10.42 18.92
CA ASP A 84 3.63 -9.15 19.30
C ASP A 84 3.83 -8.27 18.06
N TYR A 85 4.00 -6.96 18.24
CA TYR A 85 4.18 -5.99 17.19
C TYR A 85 5.58 -5.39 17.20
N GLY A 86 6.21 -5.34 16.01
CA GLY A 86 7.35 -4.49 15.72
C GLY A 86 6.89 -3.29 14.89
N GLU A 87 6.61 -2.17 15.53
CA GLU A 87 6.20 -0.95 14.84
C GLU A 87 7.45 -0.23 14.32
N LEU A 88 7.71 -0.36 13.01
CA LEU A 88 8.95 0.07 12.37
C LEU A 88 8.90 1.47 11.78
N TYR A 89 7.70 1.97 11.47
CA TYR A 89 7.51 3.28 10.85
C TYR A 89 6.16 3.88 11.23
N ARG A 90 6.06 5.18 11.09
CA ARG A 90 4.79 5.92 11.14
C ARG A 90 4.56 6.59 9.80
N ARG A 91 3.32 6.53 9.32
CA ARG A 91 2.91 7.33 8.16
C ARG A 91 2.48 8.70 8.67
N GLU A 92 3.05 9.74 8.12
CA GLU A 92 2.71 11.11 8.43
C GLU A 92 2.33 11.82 7.13
N VAL A 93 1.21 12.51 7.15
CA VAL A 93 0.86 13.44 6.07
C VAL A 93 1.70 14.68 6.30
N GLN A 94 2.51 15.03 5.31
CA GLN A 94 3.28 16.28 5.38
C GLN A 94 2.30 17.45 5.32
N GLN A 95 2.41 18.36 6.28
CA GLN A 95 1.64 19.60 6.25
C GLN A 95 2.34 20.56 5.29
N HIS A 96 1.67 20.86 4.18
CA HIS A 96 2.08 21.86 3.23
C HIS A 96 0.99 22.94 3.14
N ASP A 97 1.37 24.14 2.73
CA ASP A 97 0.40 25.13 2.31
C ASP A 97 -0.27 24.67 1.01
N GLY A 98 -1.54 24.28 1.08
CA GLY A 98 -2.29 23.75 -0.05
C GLY A 98 -2.32 24.69 -1.26
N SER A 99 -2.29 26.00 -1.03
CA SER A 99 -2.23 27.02 -2.09
C SER A 99 -0.91 26.95 -2.86
N HIS A 100 0.20 26.75 -2.14
CA HIS A 100 1.52 26.57 -2.76
C HIS A 100 1.57 25.29 -3.58
N VAL A 101 1.08 24.17 -3.05
CA VAL A 101 1.02 22.91 -3.77
C VAL A 101 0.17 23.02 -5.04
N ALA A 102 -1.03 23.60 -4.96
CA ALA A 102 -1.89 23.78 -6.13
C ALA A 102 -1.23 24.67 -7.20
N THR A 103 -0.54 25.73 -6.78
CA THR A 103 0.21 26.60 -7.68
C THR A 103 1.36 25.85 -8.35
N GLU A 104 2.14 25.09 -7.59
CA GLU A 104 3.26 24.29 -8.13
C GLU A 104 2.78 23.23 -9.13
N LEU A 105 1.66 22.56 -8.85
CA LEU A 105 1.04 21.59 -9.76
C LEU A 105 0.64 22.24 -11.09
N ARG A 106 0.12 23.45 -11.05
CA ARG A 106 -0.27 24.25 -12.22
C ARG A 106 0.94 24.72 -13.02
N ASP A 107 1.92 25.33 -12.32
CA ASP A 107 3.08 25.94 -12.94
C ASP A 107 4.02 24.91 -13.61
N ARG A 108 4.04 23.68 -13.09
CA ARG A 108 4.79 22.56 -13.69
C ARG A 108 4.12 21.96 -14.93
N GLY A 109 2.92 22.41 -15.29
CA GLY A 109 2.19 21.91 -16.46
C GLY A 109 1.88 20.41 -16.36
N LEU A 110 1.52 19.93 -15.17
CA LEU A 110 1.20 18.53 -14.96
C LEU A 110 0.00 18.12 -15.79
N SER A 111 0.10 16.96 -16.41
CA SER A 111 -0.91 16.46 -17.33
C SER A 111 -1.78 15.33 -16.74
N ALA A 112 -1.35 14.70 -15.66
CA ALA A 112 -2.11 13.68 -14.93
C ALA A 112 -1.66 13.57 -13.48
N VAL A 113 -2.50 12.97 -12.64
CA VAL A 113 -2.20 12.61 -11.25
C VAL A 113 -2.31 11.10 -11.09
N THR A 114 -1.43 10.49 -10.29
CA THR A 114 -1.52 9.07 -9.92
C THR A 114 -1.62 8.92 -8.41
N VAL A 115 -2.49 8.03 -7.94
CA VAL A 115 -2.56 7.62 -6.54
C VAL A 115 -2.53 6.11 -6.44
N HIS A 116 -1.69 5.57 -5.57
CA HIS A 116 -1.45 4.13 -5.45
C HIS A 116 -2.34 3.44 -4.38
N SER A 117 -3.14 4.21 -3.65
CA SER A 117 -4.06 3.69 -2.63
C SER A 117 -5.15 4.71 -2.29
N GLY A 118 -6.21 4.26 -1.59
CA GLY A 118 -7.21 5.17 -1.03
C GLY A 118 -6.63 6.11 0.03
N GLU A 119 -5.60 5.69 0.76
CA GLU A 119 -4.88 6.55 1.71
C GLU A 119 -4.13 7.67 0.98
N SER A 120 -3.48 7.36 -0.15
CA SER A 120 -2.81 8.38 -0.98
C SER A 120 -3.80 9.36 -1.59
N LEU A 121 -5.01 8.90 -1.94
CA LEU A 121 -6.09 9.78 -2.42
C LEU A 121 -6.56 10.73 -1.32
N ALA A 122 -6.78 10.21 -0.11
CA ALA A 122 -7.16 11.02 1.05
C ALA A 122 -6.05 12.04 1.40
N ALA A 123 -4.80 11.61 1.41
CA ALA A 123 -3.65 12.49 1.66
C ALA A 123 -3.52 13.60 0.61
N LEU A 124 -3.81 13.32 -0.67
CA LEU A 124 -3.87 14.34 -1.71
C LEU A 124 -4.95 15.38 -1.39
N GLY A 125 -6.15 14.93 -0.97
CA GLY A 125 -7.25 15.81 -0.57
C GLY A 125 -6.87 16.72 0.59
N GLU A 126 -6.23 16.19 1.61
CA GLU A 126 -5.74 16.95 2.77
C GLU A 126 -4.63 17.93 2.37
N LEU A 127 -3.69 17.49 1.53
CA LEU A 127 -2.55 18.27 1.07
C LEU A 127 -2.97 19.51 0.27
N VAL A 128 -3.92 19.35 -0.65
CA VAL A 128 -4.38 20.44 -1.55
C VAL A 128 -5.53 21.23 -0.93
N GLY A 129 -6.27 20.62 -0.01
CA GLY A 129 -7.33 21.29 0.76
C GLY A 129 -8.40 21.93 -0.11
N ALA A 130 -8.68 23.21 0.11
CA ALA A 130 -9.69 23.97 -0.61
C ALA A 130 -9.43 24.06 -2.14
N HIS A 131 -8.20 23.81 -2.59
CA HIS A 131 -7.79 23.87 -3.98
C HIS A 131 -7.96 22.54 -4.74
N LEU A 132 -8.47 21.48 -4.09
CA LEU A 132 -8.65 20.16 -4.70
C LEU A 132 -9.49 20.22 -6.00
N HIS A 133 -10.46 21.13 -6.06
CA HIS A 133 -11.32 21.34 -7.22
C HIS A 133 -10.55 21.69 -8.50
N GLU A 134 -9.35 22.25 -8.39
CA GLU A 134 -8.48 22.57 -9.52
C GLU A 134 -7.93 21.32 -10.23
N LEU A 135 -7.94 20.17 -9.54
CA LEU A 135 -7.49 18.88 -10.08
C LEU A 135 -8.63 18.04 -10.68
N PHE A 136 -9.90 18.43 -10.51
CA PHE A 136 -11.04 17.58 -10.86
C PHE A 136 -11.15 17.23 -12.34
N THR A 137 -10.65 18.08 -13.22
CA THR A 137 -10.63 17.84 -14.68
C THR A 137 -9.39 17.10 -15.17
N MET A 138 -8.35 17.01 -14.33
CA MET A 138 -7.13 16.29 -14.69
C MET A 138 -7.38 14.79 -14.69
N PRO A 139 -6.76 14.03 -15.62
CA PRO A 139 -6.75 12.57 -15.54
C PRO A 139 -6.17 12.10 -14.20
N LEU A 140 -6.93 11.29 -13.47
CA LEU A 140 -6.52 10.64 -12.23
C LEU A 140 -6.43 9.14 -12.44
N VAL A 141 -5.24 8.56 -12.33
CA VAL A 141 -5.03 7.11 -12.39
C VAL A 141 -5.05 6.52 -10.98
N VAL A 142 -5.87 5.50 -10.78
CA VAL A 142 -6.10 4.83 -9.50
C VAL A 142 -5.95 3.31 -9.63
N PRO A 143 -5.60 2.58 -8.55
CA PRO A 143 -5.25 1.16 -8.64
C PRO A 143 -6.45 0.20 -8.68
N SER A 144 -7.65 0.67 -8.34
CA SER A 144 -8.83 -0.22 -8.22
C SER A 144 -10.14 0.54 -8.36
N GLU A 145 -11.22 -0.18 -8.66
CA GLU A 145 -12.56 0.41 -8.76
C GLU A 145 -13.04 1.01 -7.42
N ARG A 146 -12.64 0.43 -6.30
CA ARG A 146 -12.95 1.01 -4.99
C ARG A 146 -12.35 2.41 -4.83
N VAL A 147 -11.09 2.60 -5.23
CA VAL A 147 -10.43 3.92 -5.16
C VAL A 147 -11.00 4.86 -6.23
N ALA A 148 -11.40 4.33 -7.40
CA ALA A 148 -12.08 5.11 -8.43
C ALA A 148 -13.44 5.67 -7.95
N ALA A 149 -14.22 4.86 -7.26
CA ALA A 149 -15.47 5.32 -6.65
C ALA A 149 -15.22 6.44 -5.63
N GLN A 150 -14.24 6.26 -4.73
CA GLN A 150 -13.84 7.30 -3.77
C GLN A 150 -13.40 8.60 -4.46
N ALA A 151 -12.64 8.50 -5.56
CA ALA A 151 -12.20 9.67 -6.31
C ALA A 151 -13.37 10.44 -6.94
N ARG A 152 -14.34 9.71 -7.52
CA ARG A 152 -15.56 10.32 -8.08
C ARG A 152 -16.41 11.00 -7.01
N GLU A 153 -16.54 10.39 -5.82
CA GLU A 153 -17.22 10.99 -4.67
C GLU A 153 -16.53 12.29 -4.20
N LEU A 154 -15.21 12.39 -4.31
CA LEU A 154 -14.45 13.62 -4.04
C LEU A 154 -14.60 14.69 -5.12
N GLY A 155 -15.17 14.37 -6.30
CA GLY A 155 -15.43 15.30 -7.39
C GLY A 155 -14.55 15.15 -8.63
N PHE A 156 -13.64 14.16 -8.68
CA PHE A 156 -12.83 13.93 -9.88
C PHE A 156 -13.69 13.43 -11.04
N LEU A 157 -13.57 14.10 -12.19
CA LEU A 157 -14.39 13.85 -13.37
C LEU A 157 -13.74 12.85 -14.36
N ASN A 158 -12.41 12.74 -14.34
CA ASN A 158 -11.65 11.95 -15.30
C ASN A 158 -10.80 10.88 -14.58
N VAL A 159 -11.44 9.79 -14.13
CA VAL A 159 -10.84 8.75 -13.30
C VAL A 159 -10.62 7.48 -14.11
N HIS A 160 -9.38 6.99 -14.12
CA HIS A 160 -8.92 5.79 -14.83
C HIS A 160 -8.44 4.73 -13.84
N ASN A 161 -9.07 3.56 -13.88
CA ASN A 161 -8.68 2.41 -13.08
C ASN A 161 -7.59 1.61 -13.80
N ALA A 162 -6.42 1.49 -13.19
CA ALA A 162 -5.29 0.72 -13.72
C ALA A 162 -5.43 -0.80 -13.49
N GLY A 163 -6.34 -1.23 -12.61
CA GLY A 163 -6.53 -2.64 -12.26
C GLY A 163 -5.51 -3.19 -11.26
N GLY A 164 -4.59 -2.38 -10.78
CA GLY A 164 -3.59 -2.72 -9.76
C GLY A 164 -2.69 -1.55 -9.41
N ALA A 165 -2.00 -1.64 -8.26
CA ALA A 165 -1.10 -0.60 -7.76
C ALA A 165 0.35 -0.79 -8.21
N GLY A 166 0.65 -1.82 -9.00
CA GLY A 166 2.00 -2.07 -9.53
C GLY A 166 2.38 -1.04 -10.60
N ASP A 167 3.65 -0.67 -10.63
CA ASP A 167 4.17 0.38 -11.51
C ASP A 167 3.85 0.12 -12.99
N GLU A 168 3.95 -1.12 -13.44
CA GLU A 168 3.64 -1.50 -14.84
C GLU A 168 2.18 -1.22 -15.19
N MET A 169 1.24 -1.55 -14.30
CA MET A 169 -0.18 -1.35 -14.53
C MET A 169 -0.54 0.14 -14.50
N MET A 170 0.01 0.89 -13.56
CA MET A 170 -0.18 2.33 -13.44
C MET A 170 0.39 3.07 -14.66
N LEU A 171 1.60 2.67 -15.10
CA LEU A 171 2.23 3.23 -16.30
C LEU A 171 1.43 2.89 -17.57
N ALA A 172 0.96 1.65 -17.73
CA ALA A 172 0.14 1.25 -18.88
C ALA A 172 -1.16 2.06 -18.96
N ALA A 173 -1.79 2.35 -17.81
CA ALA A 173 -2.98 3.19 -17.76
C ALA A 173 -2.68 4.65 -18.19
N LEU A 174 -1.55 5.22 -17.76
CA LEU A 174 -1.08 6.54 -18.20
C LEU A 174 -0.84 6.57 -19.70
N VAL A 175 -0.08 5.61 -20.24
CA VAL A 175 0.21 5.52 -21.68
C VAL A 175 -1.09 5.45 -22.51
N LYS A 176 -2.08 4.68 -22.04
CA LYS A 176 -3.38 4.56 -22.71
C LYS A 176 -4.12 5.91 -22.80
N ILE A 177 -4.10 6.72 -21.75
CA ILE A 177 -4.71 8.05 -21.73
C ILE A 177 -4.14 8.93 -22.84
N TYR A 178 -2.81 8.95 -22.99
CA TYR A 178 -2.13 9.80 -23.96
C TYR A 178 -2.12 9.25 -25.38
N SER A 179 -2.21 7.92 -25.54
CA SER A 179 -2.31 7.31 -26.88
C SER A 179 -3.70 7.42 -27.50
N SER A 180 -4.74 7.63 -26.71
CA SER A 180 -6.13 7.75 -27.18
C SER A 180 -6.54 9.18 -27.56
N GLY A 181 -5.64 10.14 -27.40
CA GLY A 181 -5.86 11.57 -27.66
C GLY A 181 -5.29 12.08 -28.99
N HIS A 182 -4.94 11.18 -29.91
CA HIS A 182 -4.48 11.52 -31.28
C HIS A 182 -5.43 10.92 -32.31
#